data_44ecdacb703234b17bd8af379f061a0d
#
_entry.id   44ecdacb703234b17bd8af379f061a0d
#
_cell.length_a   1.000
_cell.length_b   1.000
_cell.length_c   1.000
_cell.angle_alpha   90.00
_cell.angle_beta   90.00
_cell.angle_gamma   90.00
#
_symmetry.space_group_name_H-M   'P 1'
#
loop_
_entity.id
_entity.type
_entity.pdbx_description
1 polymer ?
#
loop_
_entity_poly.entity_id
_entity_poly.type
_entity_poly.pdbx_seq_one_letter_code
_entity_poly.pdbx_strand_id
1 'polypeptide(L)'
;WDGRKMHGPVLTHVNDEKLGDPDAGEDMYFDFCQLIEHAAKTRPLGAGTIIGSGTVSNRDRSRGSCCLAEVRTIETIEKGAPETPFLSFGDRVRIEMLDDAGNSIFGAIDQKVAPYEPPR
;
A
#
# COMPACT_ATOMS: atom_id res chain seq x y z
N TRP A 1 -11.64 -11.10 4.50
CA TRP A 1 -12.48 -10.64 3.39
C TRP A 1 -13.96 -10.71 3.76
N ASP A 2 -14.68 -9.61 3.64
CA ASP A 2 -16.10 -9.51 4.00
C ASP A 2 -17.05 -9.63 2.77
N GLY A 3 -16.52 -9.97 1.61
CA GLY A 3 -17.21 -10.01 0.33
C GLY A 3 -17.08 -8.73 -0.50
N ARG A 4 -16.54 -7.66 0.07
CA ARG A 4 -16.37 -6.36 -0.57
C ARG A 4 -15.02 -5.73 -0.31
N LYS A 5 -14.48 -5.88 0.90
CA LYS A 5 -13.21 -5.29 1.36
C LYS A 5 -12.31 -6.35 1.97
N MET A 6 -11.02 -6.18 1.83
CA MET A 6 -10.04 -6.90 2.62
C MET A 6 -9.81 -6.13 3.92
N HIS A 7 -9.82 -6.83 5.05
CA HIS A 7 -9.49 -6.27 6.37
C HIS A 7 -8.19 -6.86 6.87
N GLY A 8 -7.49 -6.11 7.66
CA GLY A 8 -6.23 -6.47 8.27
C GLY A 8 -5.10 -5.49 7.94
N PRO A 9 -4.04 -5.52 8.74
CA PRO A 9 -2.93 -4.59 8.61
C PRO A 9 -2.09 -4.89 7.37
N VAL A 10 -1.77 -3.84 6.61
CA VAL A 10 -0.76 -3.88 5.54
C VAL A 10 0.57 -3.44 6.15
N LEU A 11 1.38 -4.41 6.53
CA LEU A 11 2.69 -4.16 7.14
C LEU A 11 3.66 -3.64 6.09
N THR A 12 4.19 -2.45 6.29
CA THR A 12 5.17 -1.84 5.38
C THR A 12 6.42 -1.46 6.15
N HIS A 13 7.57 -1.93 5.66
CA HIS A 13 8.89 -1.62 6.19
C HIS A 13 9.79 -1.04 5.10
N VAL A 14 10.63 -0.10 5.48
CA VAL A 14 11.72 0.44 4.66
C VAL A 14 13.02 0.28 5.47
N ASN A 15 14.01 -0.39 4.91
CA ASN A 15 15.28 -0.70 5.59
C ASN A 15 15.10 -1.35 6.97
N ASP A 16 14.15 -2.31 7.05
CA ASP A 16 13.76 -3.03 8.26
C ASP A 16 13.06 -2.16 9.34
N GLU A 17 12.88 -0.86 9.11
CA GLU A 17 12.09 0.03 9.97
C GLU A 17 10.62 0.05 9.53
N LYS A 18 9.70 -0.10 10.48
CA LYS A 18 8.27 -0.07 10.20
C LYS A 18 7.82 1.34 9.78
N LEU A 19 7.29 1.45 8.57
CA LEU A 19 6.67 2.67 8.06
C LEU A 19 5.21 2.80 8.52
N GLY A 20 4.50 1.69 8.57
CA GLY A 20 3.11 1.62 9.02
C GLY A 20 2.47 0.25 8.89
N ASP A 21 1.25 0.17 9.43
CA ASP A 21 0.37 -0.99 9.39
C ASP A 21 -1.11 -0.62 9.29
N PRO A 22 -1.50 0.33 8.40
CA PRO A 22 -2.90 0.68 8.24
C PRO A 22 -3.73 -0.54 7.82
N ASP A 23 -4.98 -0.61 8.30
CA ASP A 23 -5.94 -1.65 7.91
C ASP A 23 -6.45 -1.40 6.50
N ALA A 24 -6.44 -2.44 5.66
CA ALA A 24 -6.80 -2.35 4.25
C ALA A 24 -8.27 -2.00 4.00
N GLY A 25 -9.18 -2.36 4.90
CA GLY A 25 -10.62 -2.14 4.76
C GLY A 25 -11.16 -0.96 5.54
N GLU A 26 -10.47 -0.58 6.62
CA GLU A 26 -10.84 0.59 7.42
C GLU A 26 -10.63 1.87 6.59
N ASP A 27 -11.56 2.80 6.70
CA ASP A 27 -11.56 4.07 5.93
C ASP A 27 -11.55 3.92 4.39
N MET A 28 -11.70 2.73 3.84
CA MET A 28 -11.82 2.52 2.40
C MET A 28 -13.16 3.06 1.89
N TYR A 29 -13.14 4.15 1.12
CA TYR A 29 -14.35 4.84 0.64
C TYR A 29 -15.15 4.04 -0.38
N PHE A 30 -14.47 3.40 -1.33
CA PHE A 30 -15.09 2.60 -2.39
C PHE A 30 -14.63 1.15 -2.25
N ASP A 31 -15.57 0.23 -2.05
CA ASP A 31 -15.29 -1.19 -2.01
C ASP A 31 -14.95 -1.76 -3.40
N PHE A 32 -14.41 -2.97 -3.47
CA PHE A 32 -14.02 -3.58 -4.74
C PHE A 32 -15.20 -3.82 -5.69
N CYS A 33 -16.42 -4.06 -5.19
CA CYS A 33 -17.60 -4.19 -6.03
C CYS A 33 -17.90 -2.86 -6.74
N GLN A 34 -17.80 -1.74 -6.02
CA GLN A 34 -17.99 -0.40 -6.59
C GLN A 34 -16.89 -0.05 -7.60
N LEU A 35 -15.63 -0.40 -7.31
CA LEU A 35 -14.52 -0.17 -8.23
C LEU A 35 -14.68 -0.97 -9.54
N ILE A 36 -15.08 -2.24 -9.45
CA ILE A 36 -15.34 -3.10 -10.61
C ILE A 36 -16.52 -2.55 -11.42
N GLU A 37 -17.63 -2.22 -10.76
CA GLU A 37 -18.81 -1.62 -11.41
C GLU A 37 -18.43 -0.33 -12.16
N HIS A 38 -17.65 0.54 -11.50
CA HIS A 38 -17.21 1.80 -12.10
C HIS A 38 -16.33 1.55 -13.35
N ALA A 39 -15.35 0.66 -13.25
CA ALA A 39 -14.47 0.33 -14.38
C ALA A 39 -15.25 -0.27 -15.56
N ALA A 40 -16.24 -1.13 -15.28
CA ALA A 40 -17.05 -1.79 -16.29
C ALA A 40 -18.02 -0.86 -17.04
N LYS A 41 -18.31 0.34 -16.51
CA LYS A 41 -19.17 1.34 -17.19
C LYS A 41 -18.60 1.80 -18.53
N THR A 42 -17.28 1.84 -18.67
CA THR A 42 -16.61 2.44 -19.85
C THR A 42 -15.90 1.42 -20.73
N ARG A 43 -15.73 0.17 -20.25
CA ARG A 43 -14.98 -0.85 -20.97
C ARG A 43 -15.34 -2.25 -20.48
N PRO A 44 -15.28 -3.27 -21.36
CA PRO A 44 -15.38 -4.64 -20.91
C PRO A 44 -14.12 -5.02 -20.08
N LEU A 45 -14.34 -5.78 -19.01
CA LEU A 45 -13.26 -6.33 -18.19
C LEU A 45 -13.03 -7.77 -18.62
N GLY A 46 -11.84 -8.09 -19.09
CA GLY A 46 -11.45 -9.42 -19.54
C GLY A 46 -10.68 -10.20 -18.48
N ALA A 47 -10.40 -11.47 -18.76
CA ALA A 47 -9.53 -12.28 -17.91
C ALA A 47 -8.13 -11.62 -17.79
N GLY A 48 -7.58 -11.58 -16.59
CA GLY A 48 -6.31 -10.93 -16.29
C GLY A 48 -6.40 -9.44 -15.99
N THR A 49 -7.58 -8.82 -15.98
CA THR A 49 -7.75 -7.44 -15.51
C THR A 49 -7.41 -7.34 -14.03
N ILE A 50 -6.55 -6.38 -13.67
CA ILE A 50 -6.19 -6.07 -12.29
C ILE A 50 -6.93 -4.82 -11.85
N ILE A 51 -7.64 -4.89 -10.72
CA ILE A 51 -8.30 -3.75 -10.09
C ILE A 51 -7.54 -3.41 -8.81
N GLY A 52 -7.01 -2.18 -8.74
CA GLY A 52 -6.32 -1.65 -7.56
C GLY A 52 -7.17 -0.62 -6.84
N SER A 53 -7.20 -0.70 -5.51
CA SER A 53 -7.92 0.26 -4.66
C SER A 53 -7.15 1.56 -4.39
N GLY A 54 -5.91 1.64 -4.82
CA GLY A 54 -4.99 2.72 -4.46
C GLY A 54 -4.29 2.48 -3.12
N THR A 55 -3.64 3.51 -2.59
CA THR A 55 -2.89 3.45 -1.33
C THR A 55 -3.83 3.16 -0.15
N VAL A 56 -3.42 2.21 0.71
CA VAL A 56 -4.09 1.98 1.98
C VAL A 56 -3.70 3.07 2.97
N SER A 57 -4.69 3.76 3.53
CA SER A 57 -4.51 4.87 4.45
C SER A 57 -5.64 4.89 5.47
N ASN A 58 -5.32 5.15 6.73
CA ASN A 58 -6.30 5.30 7.78
C ASN A 58 -6.30 6.73 8.35
N ARG A 59 -7.44 7.13 8.92
CA ARG A 59 -7.55 8.39 9.64
C ARG A 59 -6.75 8.38 10.94
N ASP A 60 -6.62 7.20 11.54
CA ASP A 60 -5.78 7.00 12.72
C ASP A 60 -4.30 7.08 12.34
N ARG A 61 -3.68 8.22 12.65
CA ARG A 61 -2.26 8.49 12.37
C ARG A 61 -1.29 7.57 13.10
N SER A 62 -1.72 6.93 14.19
CA SER A 62 -0.86 6.00 14.92
C SER A 62 -0.55 4.72 14.14
N ARG A 63 -1.35 4.41 13.11
CA ARG A 63 -1.14 3.29 12.19
C ARG A 63 -0.02 3.54 11.18
N GLY A 64 0.52 4.76 11.11
CA GLY A 64 1.52 5.13 10.11
C GLY A 64 0.96 5.11 8.69
N SER A 65 1.81 4.85 7.70
CA SER A 65 1.47 4.88 6.27
C SER A 65 2.08 3.71 5.51
N CYS A 66 1.48 3.38 4.35
CA CYS A 66 2.05 2.47 3.37
C CYS A 66 2.70 3.20 2.17
N CYS A 67 2.83 4.52 2.25
CA CYS A 67 3.26 5.35 1.13
C CYS A 67 4.16 6.50 1.62
N LEU A 68 5.38 6.60 1.09
CA LEU A 68 6.30 7.69 1.45
C LEU A 68 5.77 9.06 1.03
N ALA A 69 5.03 9.15 -0.08
CA ALA A 69 4.42 10.42 -0.49
C ALA A 69 3.38 10.90 0.53
N GLU A 70 2.61 9.98 1.14
CA GLU A 70 1.68 10.31 2.21
C GLU A 70 2.41 10.80 3.45
N VAL A 71 3.44 10.09 3.92
CA VAL A 71 4.29 10.51 5.05
C VAL A 71 4.79 11.93 4.84
N ARG A 72 5.39 12.19 3.70
CA ARG A 72 5.94 13.51 3.34
C ARG A 72 4.88 14.60 3.27
N THR A 73 3.67 14.27 2.80
CA THR A 73 2.55 15.21 2.77
C THR A 73 2.09 15.55 4.18
N ILE A 74 1.97 14.55 5.05
CA ILE A 74 1.62 14.74 6.46
C ILE A 74 2.66 15.61 7.16
N GLU A 75 3.95 15.31 7.00
CA GLU A 75 5.04 16.12 7.55
C GLU A 75 4.99 17.58 7.05
N THR A 76 4.69 17.77 5.76
CA THR A 76 4.56 19.12 5.19
C THR A 76 3.40 19.89 5.82
N ILE A 77 2.26 19.23 6.07
CA ILE A 77 1.10 19.86 6.71
C ILE A 77 1.39 20.19 8.17
N GLU A 78 2.05 19.29 8.90
CA GLU A 78 2.26 19.43 10.34
C GLU A 78 3.48 20.28 10.70
N LYS A 79 4.56 20.18 9.90
CA LYS A 79 5.87 20.79 10.19
C LYS A 79 6.30 21.87 9.20
N GLY A 80 5.57 22.02 8.09
CA GLY A 80 5.88 22.99 7.03
C GLY A 80 6.83 22.47 5.94
N ALA A 81 7.51 21.35 6.15
CA ALA A 81 8.40 20.71 5.16
C ALA A 81 8.51 19.20 5.39
N PRO A 82 8.75 18.40 4.34
CA PRO A 82 8.96 16.96 4.48
C PRO A 82 10.39 16.69 5.02
N GLU A 83 10.50 15.76 5.96
CA GLU A 83 11.77 15.28 6.54
C GLU A 83 12.15 13.89 5.97
N THR A 84 11.16 13.02 5.75
CA THR A 84 11.36 11.67 5.22
C THR A 84 11.82 11.71 3.77
N PRO A 85 12.97 11.09 3.40
CA PRO A 85 13.40 11.02 2.00
C PRO A 85 12.56 10.03 1.19
N PHE A 86 12.58 10.14 -0.14
CA PHE A 86 12.16 9.06 -1.01
C PHE A 86 13.22 7.95 -1.06
N LEU A 87 12.83 6.77 -1.58
CA LEU A 87 13.73 5.64 -1.72
C LEU A 87 14.95 5.97 -2.59
N SER A 88 16.09 5.49 -2.16
CA SER A 88 17.36 5.53 -2.89
C SER A 88 17.75 4.14 -3.39
N PHE A 89 18.68 4.06 -4.35
CA PHE A 89 19.24 2.79 -4.74
C PHE A 89 19.92 2.12 -3.53
N GLY A 90 19.58 0.86 -3.32
CA GLY A 90 20.04 0.09 -2.18
C GLY A 90 19.03 -0.04 -1.05
N ASP A 91 18.01 0.81 -0.99
CA ASP A 91 16.95 0.67 0.00
C ASP A 91 16.15 -0.60 -0.22
N ARG A 92 15.70 -1.20 0.88
CA ARG A 92 14.88 -2.41 0.89
C ARG A 92 13.45 -2.05 1.30
N VAL A 93 12.49 -2.57 0.55
CA VAL A 93 11.06 -2.43 0.85
C VAL A 93 10.49 -3.81 1.09
N ARG A 94 9.79 -3.97 2.22
CA ARG A 94 9.03 -5.17 2.56
C ARG A 94 7.59 -4.79 2.82
N ILE A 95 6.65 -5.46 2.12
CA ILE A 95 5.21 -5.27 2.29
C ILE A 95 4.56 -6.63 2.39
N GLU A 96 3.73 -6.85 3.42
CA GLU A 96 2.98 -8.09 3.60
C GLU A 96 1.71 -7.87 4.44
N MET A 97 0.80 -8.85 4.35
CA MET A 97 -0.33 -8.98 5.27
C MET A 97 -0.25 -10.32 5.97
N LEU A 98 -0.49 -10.31 7.26
CA LEU A 98 -0.49 -11.52 8.09
C LEU A 98 -1.91 -11.83 8.57
N ASP A 99 -2.22 -13.10 8.71
CA ASP A 99 -3.42 -13.56 9.41
C ASP A 99 -3.22 -13.50 10.94
N ASP A 100 -4.25 -13.83 11.69
CA ASP A 100 -4.23 -13.83 13.17
C ASP A 100 -3.22 -14.83 13.75
N ALA A 101 -2.82 -15.83 12.98
CA ALA A 101 -1.82 -16.82 13.36
C ALA A 101 -0.38 -16.39 12.97
N GLY A 102 -0.22 -15.25 12.32
CA GLY A 102 1.06 -14.71 11.86
C GLY A 102 1.55 -15.29 10.54
N ASN A 103 0.71 -16.00 9.79
CA ASN A 103 1.06 -16.49 8.44
C ASN A 103 0.79 -15.42 7.40
N SER A 104 1.66 -15.33 6.40
CA SER A 104 1.46 -14.42 5.27
C SER A 104 0.28 -14.88 4.41
N ILE A 105 -0.70 -13.98 4.18
CA ILE A 105 -1.92 -14.27 3.40
C ILE A 105 -1.59 -14.37 1.91
N PHE A 106 -0.76 -13.46 1.39
CA PHE A 106 -0.47 -13.31 -0.03
C PHE A 106 1.01 -13.51 -0.38
N GLY A 107 1.85 -13.86 0.58
CA GLY A 107 3.29 -13.76 0.47
C GLY A 107 3.77 -12.33 0.75
N ALA A 108 5.08 -12.13 0.76
CA ALA A 108 5.69 -10.83 0.98
C ALA A 108 6.27 -10.27 -0.33
N ILE A 109 6.08 -8.98 -0.56
CA ILE A 109 6.96 -8.21 -1.42
C ILE A 109 8.18 -7.88 -0.57
N ASP A 110 9.36 -8.29 -1.00
CA ASP A 110 10.62 -8.04 -0.30
C ASP A 110 11.69 -7.78 -1.35
N GLN A 111 11.92 -6.50 -1.64
CA GLN A 111 12.72 -6.08 -2.78
C GLN A 111 13.68 -4.97 -2.41
N LYS A 112 14.81 -4.94 -3.12
CA LYS A 112 15.81 -3.89 -3.04
C LYS A 112 15.72 -2.99 -4.26
N VAL A 113 15.75 -1.67 -4.04
CA VAL A 113 15.77 -0.68 -5.12
C VAL A 113 17.11 -0.74 -5.84
N ALA A 114 17.09 -0.92 -7.15
CA ALA A 114 18.28 -1.02 -7.98
C ALA A 114 18.18 -0.13 -9.22
N PRO A 115 19.31 0.34 -9.78
CA PRO A 115 19.30 0.98 -11.10
C PRO A 115 18.76 0.02 -12.16
N TYR A 116 17.97 0.54 -13.10
CA TYR A 116 17.56 -0.24 -14.25
C TYR A 116 18.68 -0.26 -15.30
N GLU A 117 19.14 -1.46 -15.64
CA GLU A 117 20.06 -1.69 -16.77
C GLU A 117 19.27 -2.34 -17.91
N PRO A 118 19.04 -1.63 -19.05
CA PRO A 118 18.31 -2.23 -20.16
C PRO A 118 19.11 -3.43 -20.72
N PRO A 119 18.42 -4.49 -21.17
CA PRO A 119 19.09 -5.60 -21.85
C PRO A 119 19.80 -5.08 -23.09
N ARG A 120 21.03 -5.55 -23.33
CA ARG A 120 21.85 -5.24 -24.50
C ARG A 120 21.33 -5.96 -25.74
#